data_cf30b4d205b4389ed6007dba88a06e88
#
_entry.id   cf30b4d205b4389ed6007dba88a06e88
#
_cell.length_a   1.000
_cell.length_b   1.000
_cell.length_c   1.000
_cell.angle_alpha   90.00
_cell.angle_beta   90.00
_cell.angle_gamma   90.00
#
_symmetry.space_group_name_H-M   'P 1'
#
loop_
_entity.id
_entity.type
_entity.pdbx_description
1 polymer ?
#
loop_
_entity_poly.entity_id
_entity_poly.type
_entity_poly.pdbx_seq_one_letter_code
_entity_poly.pdbx_strand_id
1 'polypeptide(L)'
;GHKSLALTCYGGRYGALDNHCPHQGGPLGEGSIENGLLRCPWHGYDYDPITGTPPPGFTDAPPSHPVEVRADGIYVALPPEHARVRTISDLMVETMIAWGVTHVFGMVGHSNLGFADAMREAETRGALTYIGIRHEGAAAFAASAYGKLTGKIAACFAIAGPGSTNLLTGLYDAKVDRAPVLAISGQVPSKVRGRGAFQDLDLAAAFADVAVSTQTVQHDSDQVELMSLACKHALIQRGVAHLVLPDEVQALPAPEGVRPGGPGGRVPDLAVAPPEGPVEQATALIEGARRPVVVVGHGARKGIEHVIRLAERLNAPILTTFKAKGIVADDHSLACGVLGRSGTPIASWLMNESDLLIVFGASFANHTGIASYKPIIQVDADPDAIGRFHPVTVPMLGDVAVAARRLLTEVDARAVRPVDQRADVAARRVIWHAEKERRGSDDRGLGLASAPLFAALSRHTPDNAVIAVDVGNNTYSFGRYFECKPRQHVLMSGYLGSIGFGFPAAMGAWAAAPERTILAVTGDGGFGQYLAEITTAVKYEMNITHVLLNNSQLGKISKEQRAGEWDVWQTSLHNPDFAAYAQLCGAHGARVTRIEELDDALTAAFAYDGPALVDVVTDPDLI
;
A
#
# COMPACT_ATOMS: atom_id res chain seq x y z
N GLY A 1 -7.96 -11.32 34.00
CA GLY A 1 -7.08 -12.47 33.89
C GLY A 1 -7.20 -13.13 32.53
N HIS A 2 -6.08 -13.49 31.96
CA HIS A 2 -6.01 -14.07 30.61
C HIS A 2 -5.79 -15.58 30.64
N LYS A 3 -5.91 -16.24 31.82
CA LYS A 3 -5.75 -17.66 31.94
C LYS A 3 -7.11 -18.37 31.92
N SER A 4 -7.29 -19.26 30.97
CA SER A 4 -8.48 -20.13 30.88
C SER A 4 -8.23 -21.40 31.65
N LEU A 5 -9.18 -21.78 32.50
CA LEU A 5 -9.13 -23.01 33.32
C LEU A 5 -10.29 -23.93 32.97
N ALA A 6 -10.03 -25.23 32.94
CA ALA A 6 -11.04 -26.25 32.98
C ALA A 6 -11.34 -26.57 34.45
N LEU A 7 -12.49 -26.12 34.96
CA LEU A 7 -12.97 -26.47 36.30
C LEU A 7 -13.80 -27.77 36.18
N THR A 8 -13.37 -28.78 36.87
CA THR A 8 -14.01 -30.12 36.87
C THR A 8 -14.62 -30.45 38.22
N CYS A 9 -15.63 -31.32 38.21
CA CYS A 9 -16.20 -31.91 39.43
C CYS A 9 -16.39 -33.40 39.20
N TYR A 10 -15.68 -34.24 39.97
CA TYR A 10 -15.80 -35.69 39.90
C TYR A 10 -15.66 -36.31 41.26
N GLY A 11 -16.57 -37.24 41.59
CA GLY A 11 -16.58 -37.94 42.91
C GLY A 11 -16.72 -36.99 44.09
N GLY A 12 -17.40 -35.83 43.94
CA GLY A 12 -17.56 -34.82 44.98
C GLY A 12 -16.31 -33.97 45.23
N ARG A 13 -15.29 -34.07 44.39
CA ARG A 13 -14.05 -33.27 44.42
C ARG A 13 -14.00 -32.33 43.24
N TYR A 14 -13.42 -31.14 43.42
CA TYR A 14 -13.16 -30.18 42.37
C TYR A 14 -11.71 -30.23 41.97
N GLY A 15 -11.47 -30.17 40.65
CA GLY A 15 -10.17 -30.01 40.04
C GLY A 15 -10.14 -28.74 39.18
N ALA A 16 -8.98 -28.13 39.06
CA ALA A 16 -8.76 -27.02 38.13
C ALA A 16 -7.50 -27.29 37.33
N LEU A 17 -7.65 -27.44 36.04
CA LEU A 17 -6.57 -27.71 35.09
C LEU A 17 -6.42 -26.53 34.14
N ASP A 18 -5.23 -26.33 33.58
CA ASP A 18 -5.10 -25.42 32.41
C ASP A 18 -6.06 -25.91 31.32
N ASN A 19 -6.85 -24.98 30.76
CA ASN A 19 -7.85 -25.32 29.73
C ASN A 19 -7.21 -25.63 28.36
N HIS A 20 -5.96 -26.00 28.35
CA HIS A 20 -5.16 -26.23 27.14
C HIS A 20 -4.61 -27.67 27.16
N CYS A 21 -5.15 -28.52 26.30
CA CYS A 21 -4.68 -29.89 26.17
C CYS A 21 -3.23 -29.92 25.63
N PRO A 22 -2.27 -30.53 26.32
CA PRO A 22 -0.86 -30.55 25.90
C PRO A 22 -0.61 -31.15 24.51
N HIS A 23 -1.53 -31.99 24.00
CA HIS A 23 -1.40 -32.62 22.69
C HIS A 23 -1.42 -31.60 21.56
N GLN A 24 -2.49 -30.80 21.43
CA GLN A 24 -2.66 -29.81 20.37
C GLN A 24 -3.56 -28.63 20.80
N GLY A 25 -3.66 -28.32 22.07
CA GLY A 25 -4.34 -27.13 22.54
C GLY A 25 -5.86 -27.23 22.68
N GLY A 26 -6.45 -28.41 22.57
CA GLY A 26 -7.90 -28.59 22.71
C GLY A 26 -8.42 -28.07 24.04
N PRO A 27 -9.60 -27.38 24.08
CA PRO A 27 -10.13 -26.78 25.29
C PRO A 27 -10.70 -27.87 26.22
N LEU A 28 -9.98 -28.21 27.28
CA LEU A 28 -10.36 -29.29 28.20
C LEU A 28 -11.70 -29.02 28.93
N GLY A 29 -12.04 -27.74 29.15
CA GLY A 29 -13.31 -27.35 29.74
C GLY A 29 -14.53 -27.58 28.86
N GLU A 30 -14.34 -27.84 27.56
CA GLU A 30 -15.40 -28.24 26.60
C GLU A 30 -15.47 -29.77 26.46
N GLY A 31 -14.61 -30.51 27.16
CA GLY A 31 -14.57 -31.96 27.16
C GLY A 31 -15.64 -32.60 28.05
N SER A 32 -15.63 -33.92 28.09
CA SER A 32 -16.53 -34.71 28.90
C SER A 32 -15.75 -35.57 29.90
N ILE A 33 -16.38 -35.92 31.04
CA ILE A 33 -15.82 -36.91 31.96
C ILE A 33 -16.41 -38.27 31.59
N GLU A 34 -15.56 -39.15 31.06
CA GLU A 34 -15.93 -40.50 30.61
C GLU A 34 -15.07 -41.52 31.32
N ASN A 35 -15.69 -42.54 31.93
CA ASN A 35 -15.00 -43.59 32.69
C ASN A 35 -14.05 -43.04 33.76
N GLY A 36 -14.38 -41.90 34.34
CA GLY A 36 -13.56 -41.25 35.37
C GLY A 36 -12.40 -40.40 34.86
N LEU A 37 -12.28 -40.22 33.57
CA LEU A 37 -11.25 -39.39 32.93
C LEU A 37 -11.87 -38.23 32.18
N LEU A 38 -11.24 -37.07 32.26
CA LEU A 38 -11.57 -35.88 31.46
C LEU A 38 -11.03 -36.08 30.05
N ARG A 39 -11.92 -36.19 29.08
CA ARG A 39 -11.60 -36.40 27.66
C ARG A 39 -11.54 -35.08 26.89
N CYS A 40 -10.41 -34.86 26.24
CA CYS A 40 -10.24 -33.73 25.34
C CYS A 40 -11.21 -33.81 24.13
N PRO A 41 -11.98 -32.76 23.79
CA PRO A 41 -12.99 -32.83 22.74
C PRO A 41 -12.41 -32.92 21.32
N TRP A 42 -11.12 -32.61 21.14
CA TRP A 42 -10.52 -32.60 19.79
C TRP A 42 -10.02 -33.98 19.35
N HIS A 43 -9.22 -34.67 20.21
CA HIS A 43 -8.56 -35.93 19.79
C HIS A 43 -8.74 -37.08 20.79
N GLY A 44 -9.62 -36.90 21.80
CA GLY A 44 -9.91 -37.99 22.77
C GLY A 44 -8.78 -38.29 23.76
N TYR A 45 -7.82 -37.38 23.97
CA TYR A 45 -6.80 -37.54 25.01
C TYR A 45 -7.46 -37.42 26.37
N ASP A 46 -7.10 -38.38 27.26
CA ASP A 46 -7.70 -38.56 28.56
C ASP A 46 -6.77 -38.09 29.69
N TYR A 47 -7.34 -37.45 30.71
CA TYR A 47 -6.63 -36.95 31.88
C TYR A 47 -7.44 -37.20 33.15
N ASP A 48 -6.79 -37.42 34.28
CA ASP A 48 -7.48 -37.39 35.57
C ASP A 48 -8.12 -35.99 35.77
N PRO A 49 -9.43 -35.92 36.04
CA PRO A 49 -10.14 -34.64 36.10
C PRO A 49 -9.73 -33.76 37.29
N ILE A 50 -9.02 -34.29 38.29
CA ILE A 50 -8.59 -33.52 39.47
C ILE A 50 -7.11 -33.15 39.39
N THR A 51 -6.27 -34.08 38.95
CA THR A 51 -4.81 -33.92 38.97
C THR A 51 -4.20 -33.60 37.60
N GLY A 52 -4.94 -33.81 36.51
CA GLY A 52 -4.42 -33.69 35.15
C GLY A 52 -3.53 -34.84 34.71
N THR A 53 -3.33 -35.86 35.54
CA THR A 53 -2.45 -37.00 35.23
C THR A 53 -2.99 -37.81 34.04
N PRO A 54 -2.19 -38.04 32.97
CA PRO A 54 -2.63 -38.87 31.86
C PRO A 54 -2.64 -40.37 32.22
N PRO A 55 -3.34 -41.23 31.45
CA PRO A 55 -3.27 -42.67 31.59
C PRO A 55 -1.85 -43.21 31.39
N PRO A 56 -1.56 -44.43 31.88
CA PRO A 56 -0.26 -45.08 31.68
C PRO A 56 0.15 -45.13 30.21
N GLY A 57 1.39 -44.78 29.92
CA GLY A 57 1.95 -44.71 28.55
C GLY A 57 1.93 -43.33 27.92
N PHE A 58 1.34 -42.34 28.56
CA PHE A 58 1.38 -40.91 28.16
C PHE A 58 2.13 -40.10 29.21
N THR A 59 2.86 -39.06 28.79
CA THR A 59 3.70 -38.25 29.67
C THR A 59 3.23 -36.81 29.79
N ASP A 60 2.46 -36.34 28.82
CA ASP A 60 2.06 -34.92 28.72
C ASP A 60 0.82 -34.69 29.58
N ALA A 61 0.95 -33.91 30.64
CA ALA A 61 -0.11 -33.55 31.58
C ALA A 61 -0.41 -32.05 31.54
N PRO A 62 -1.69 -31.62 31.50
CA PRO A 62 -2.04 -30.22 31.70
C PRO A 62 -1.70 -29.81 33.14
N PRO A 63 -1.13 -28.60 33.36
CA PRO A 63 -0.90 -28.09 34.70
C PRO A 63 -2.19 -28.07 35.52
N SER A 64 -2.11 -28.57 36.79
CA SER A 64 -3.20 -28.52 37.74
C SER A 64 -2.97 -27.42 38.81
N HIS A 65 -4.05 -26.84 39.29
CA HIS A 65 -4.04 -25.72 40.23
C HIS A 65 -4.77 -26.12 41.52
N PRO A 66 -4.26 -25.73 42.70
CA PRO A 66 -4.95 -25.99 43.95
C PRO A 66 -6.34 -25.38 43.98
N VAL A 67 -7.33 -26.17 44.43
CA VAL A 67 -8.72 -25.73 44.56
C VAL A 67 -9.10 -25.69 46.03
N GLU A 68 -9.69 -24.59 46.47
CA GLU A 68 -10.27 -24.43 47.81
C GLU A 68 -11.78 -24.18 47.67
N VAL A 69 -12.57 -25.03 48.35
CA VAL A 69 -14.03 -24.86 48.40
C VAL A 69 -14.37 -24.12 49.70
N ARG A 70 -14.98 -22.95 49.58
CA ARG A 70 -15.46 -22.13 50.67
C ARG A 70 -16.98 -22.06 50.66
N ALA A 71 -17.58 -21.55 51.74
CA ALA A 71 -19.03 -21.42 51.84
C ALA A 71 -19.67 -20.54 50.77
N ASP A 72 -18.92 -19.62 50.21
CA ASP A 72 -19.33 -18.61 49.20
C ASP A 72 -18.86 -18.93 47.77
N GLY A 73 -18.08 -20.02 47.55
CA GLY A 73 -17.63 -20.37 46.20
C GLY A 73 -16.45 -21.33 46.12
N ILE A 74 -16.00 -21.54 44.88
CA ILE A 74 -14.83 -22.35 44.55
C ILE A 74 -13.70 -21.40 44.15
N TYR A 75 -12.59 -21.49 44.85
CA TYR A 75 -11.42 -20.67 44.65
C TYR A 75 -10.29 -21.49 44.05
N VAL A 76 -9.61 -20.96 43.05
CA VAL A 76 -8.45 -21.59 42.43
C VAL A 76 -7.22 -20.72 42.71
N ALA A 77 -6.22 -21.34 43.32
CA ALA A 77 -4.93 -20.67 43.54
C ALA A 77 -4.10 -20.75 42.26
N LEU A 78 -4.00 -19.60 41.56
CA LEU A 78 -3.10 -19.48 40.44
C LEU A 78 -1.69 -19.14 40.91
N PRO A 79 -0.64 -19.64 40.23
CA PRO A 79 0.72 -19.15 40.49
C PRO A 79 0.75 -17.63 40.26
N PRO A 80 1.61 -16.89 40.95
CA PRO A 80 1.81 -15.48 40.68
C PRO A 80 2.12 -15.31 39.19
N GLU A 81 1.57 -14.24 38.57
CA GLU A 81 1.88 -13.94 37.18
C GLU A 81 3.39 -13.87 37.03
N HIS A 82 3.97 -14.86 36.36
CA HIS A 82 5.38 -14.77 36.01
C HIS A 82 5.54 -13.57 35.05
N ALA A 83 6.56 -12.73 35.32
CA ALA A 83 6.95 -11.71 34.36
C ALA A 83 7.07 -12.34 32.98
N ARG A 84 6.36 -11.79 31.99
CA ARG A 84 6.38 -12.29 30.61
C ARG A 84 7.82 -12.43 30.13
N VAL A 85 8.23 -13.61 29.73
CA VAL A 85 9.56 -13.83 29.17
C VAL A 85 9.62 -13.14 27.81
N ARG A 86 10.62 -12.31 27.60
CA ARG A 86 10.88 -11.69 26.29
C ARG A 86 11.19 -12.77 25.27
N THR A 87 10.49 -12.75 24.14
CA THR A 87 10.57 -13.78 23.09
C THR A 87 11.39 -13.29 21.90
N ILE A 88 11.71 -14.22 20.99
CA ILE A 88 12.29 -13.90 19.68
C ILE A 88 11.37 -12.92 18.91
N SER A 89 10.05 -13.11 18.96
CA SER A 89 9.10 -12.19 18.34
C SER A 89 9.18 -10.79 18.92
N ASP A 90 9.33 -10.63 20.23
CA ASP A 90 9.53 -9.31 20.85
C ASP A 90 10.79 -8.63 20.31
N LEU A 91 11.90 -9.36 20.25
CA LEU A 91 13.17 -8.85 19.77
C LEU A 91 13.13 -8.43 18.28
N MET A 92 12.42 -9.23 17.46
CA MET A 92 12.21 -8.91 16.04
C MET A 92 11.30 -7.69 15.85
N VAL A 93 10.21 -7.57 16.62
CA VAL A 93 9.33 -6.40 16.59
C VAL A 93 10.07 -5.14 17.06
N GLU A 94 10.85 -5.21 18.13
CA GLU A 94 11.69 -4.11 18.60
C GLU A 94 12.71 -3.68 17.52
N THR A 95 13.30 -4.64 16.81
CA THR A 95 14.22 -4.38 15.71
C THR A 95 13.50 -3.69 14.54
N MET A 96 12.34 -4.18 14.15
CA MET A 96 11.49 -3.57 13.11
C MET A 96 11.15 -2.11 13.45
N ILE A 97 10.77 -1.86 14.71
CA ILE A 97 10.48 -0.49 15.21
C ILE A 97 11.74 0.39 15.17
N ALA A 98 12.89 -0.13 15.56
CA ALA A 98 14.16 0.60 15.50
C ALA A 98 14.55 1.00 14.06
N TRP A 99 14.09 0.27 13.05
CA TRP A 99 14.19 0.61 11.62
C TRP A 99 13.11 1.59 11.14
N GLY A 100 12.23 2.07 12.02
CA GLY A 100 11.22 3.07 11.73
C GLY A 100 9.89 2.51 11.19
N VAL A 101 9.64 1.21 11.32
CA VAL A 101 8.33 0.62 11.01
C VAL A 101 7.39 0.95 12.16
N THR A 102 6.39 1.78 11.89
CA THR A 102 5.40 2.25 12.87
C THR A 102 4.01 1.69 12.63
N HIS A 103 3.74 1.15 11.45
CA HIS A 103 2.43 0.62 11.06
C HIS A 103 2.55 -0.78 10.48
N VAL A 104 1.64 -1.64 10.90
CA VAL A 104 1.46 -2.99 10.37
C VAL A 104 0.00 -3.18 9.96
N PHE A 105 -0.22 -3.61 8.73
CA PHE A 105 -1.53 -3.99 8.21
C PHE A 105 -1.61 -5.50 8.11
N GLY A 106 -2.67 -6.14 8.60
CA GLY A 106 -2.69 -7.58 8.48
C GLY A 106 -3.85 -8.29 9.15
N MET A 107 -3.73 -9.61 9.20
CA MET A 107 -4.70 -10.48 9.84
C MET A 107 -4.00 -11.46 10.79
N VAL A 108 -4.51 -11.52 12.02
CA VAL A 108 -4.05 -12.46 13.05
C VAL A 108 -4.75 -13.81 12.85
N GLY A 109 -4.00 -14.89 13.00
CA GLY A 109 -4.53 -16.26 12.99
C GLY A 109 -3.55 -17.24 13.65
N HIS A 110 -3.85 -18.53 13.61
CA HIS A 110 -3.19 -19.54 14.44
C HIS A 110 -1.66 -19.67 14.25
N SER A 111 -1.15 -19.42 13.03
CA SER A 111 0.30 -19.62 12.73
C SER A 111 1.15 -18.37 12.94
N ASN A 112 0.58 -17.30 13.51
CA ASN A 112 1.31 -16.05 13.71
C ASN A 112 1.02 -15.39 15.08
N LEU A 113 0.49 -16.16 16.04
CA LEU A 113 0.04 -15.65 17.34
C LEU A 113 1.19 -15.10 18.19
N GLY A 114 2.36 -15.73 18.18
CA GLY A 114 3.51 -15.26 18.96
C GLY A 114 4.00 -13.88 18.49
N PHE A 115 4.05 -13.67 17.17
CA PHE A 115 4.42 -12.38 16.61
C PHE A 115 3.33 -11.32 16.80
N ALA A 116 2.05 -11.74 16.70
CA ALA A 116 0.92 -10.86 16.98
C ALA A 116 0.91 -10.37 18.44
N ASP A 117 1.24 -11.24 19.43
CA ASP A 117 1.35 -10.85 20.83
C ASP A 117 2.49 -9.86 21.07
N ALA A 118 3.63 -10.06 20.42
CA ALA A 118 4.75 -9.10 20.48
C ALA A 118 4.35 -7.72 19.90
N MET A 119 3.59 -7.68 18.79
CA MET A 119 3.07 -6.44 18.23
C MET A 119 2.05 -5.78 19.16
N ARG A 120 1.15 -6.56 19.78
CA ARG A 120 0.20 -6.05 20.79
C ARG A 120 0.91 -5.37 21.97
N GLU A 121 2.00 -5.97 22.46
CA GLU A 121 2.82 -5.36 23.50
C GLU A 121 3.47 -4.05 23.06
N ALA A 122 3.96 -3.99 21.82
CA ALA A 122 4.52 -2.77 21.26
C ALA A 122 3.45 -1.68 21.08
N GLU A 123 2.25 -2.05 20.63
CA GLU A 123 1.10 -1.15 20.48
C GLU A 123 0.63 -0.59 21.83
N THR A 124 0.57 -1.43 22.87
CA THR A 124 0.24 -1.00 24.23
C THR A 124 1.19 0.08 24.76
N ARG A 125 2.45 0.06 24.31
CA ARG A 125 3.45 1.07 24.62
C ARG A 125 3.43 2.29 23.68
N GLY A 126 2.53 2.31 22.70
CA GLY A 126 2.45 3.36 21.68
C GLY A 126 3.60 3.38 20.67
N ALA A 127 4.37 2.29 20.55
CA ALA A 127 5.52 2.20 19.66
C ALA A 127 5.17 1.72 18.25
N LEU A 128 4.00 1.10 18.08
CA LEU A 128 3.49 0.53 16.84
C LEU A 128 1.98 0.74 16.77
N THR A 129 1.43 0.80 15.58
CA THR A 129 -0.01 0.73 15.31
C THR A 129 -0.31 -0.48 14.43
N TYR A 130 -1.20 -1.35 14.89
CA TYR A 130 -1.67 -2.50 14.13
C TYR A 130 -3.06 -2.24 13.57
N ILE A 131 -3.22 -2.36 12.25
CA ILE A 131 -4.49 -2.18 11.54
C ILE A 131 -4.94 -3.54 11.01
N GLY A 132 -5.92 -4.14 11.70
CA GLY A 132 -6.53 -5.41 11.31
C GLY A 132 -7.50 -5.21 10.16
N ILE A 133 -7.23 -5.89 9.05
CA ILE A 133 -7.97 -5.80 7.78
C ILE A 133 -8.89 -7.02 7.57
N ARG A 134 -9.71 -7.01 6.52
CA ARG A 134 -10.61 -8.11 6.14
C ARG A 134 -10.02 -9.05 5.11
N HIS A 135 -9.12 -8.54 4.26
CA HIS A 135 -8.46 -9.32 3.20
C HIS A 135 -7.00 -8.90 3.09
N GLU A 136 -6.07 -9.85 3.13
CA GLU A 136 -4.63 -9.58 3.17
C GLU A 136 -4.12 -8.80 1.94
N GLY A 137 -4.77 -8.94 0.80
CA GLY A 137 -4.48 -8.10 -0.37
C GLY A 137 -4.63 -6.61 -0.09
N ALA A 138 -5.64 -6.23 0.73
CA ALA A 138 -5.80 -4.84 1.19
C ALA A 138 -4.64 -4.41 2.10
N ALA A 139 -4.15 -5.30 2.98
CA ALA A 139 -2.98 -5.02 3.82
C ALA A 139 -1.74 -4.69 2.96
N ALA A 140 -1.48 -5.48 1.93
CA ALA A 140 -0.34 -5.29 1.05
C ALA A 140 -0.46 -4.00 0.22
N PHE A 141 -1.64 -3.65 -0.29
CA PHE A 141 -1.88 -2.37 -0.97
C PHE A 141 -1.74 -1.17 -0.03
N ALA A 142 -2.26 -1.27 1.21
CA ALA A 142 -2.10 -0.22 2.21
C ALA A 142 -0.62 0.01 2.56
N ALA A 143 0.15 -1.06 2.80
CA ALA A 143 1.58 -0.98 3.03
C ALA A 143 2.34 -0.40 1.82
N SER A 144 1.97 -0.80 0.59
CA SER A 144 2.51 -0.23 -0.65
C SER A 144 2.26 1.27 -0.75
N ALA A 145 1.02 1.71 -0.49
CA ALA A 145 0.64 3.12 -0.52
C ALA A 145 1.37 3.94 0.54
N TYR A 146 1.51 3.40 1.76
CA TYR A 146 2.32 4.02 2.83
C TYR A 146 3.77 4.23 2.36
N GLY A 147 4.39 3.20 1.79
CA GLY A 147 5.74 3.27 1.25
C GLY A 147 5.89 4.25 0.08
N LYS A 148 4.92 4.28 -0.85
CA LYS A 148 4.87 5.25 -1.96
C LYS A 148 4.79 6.70 -1.48
N LEU A 149 4.00 6.96 -0.44
CA LEU A 149 3.79 8.31 0.09
C LEU A 149 4.99 8.81 0.90
N THR A 150 5.51 7.97 1.79
CA THR A 150 6.51 8.38 2.79
C THR A 150 7.94 8.05 2.41
N GLY A 151 8.16 7.05 1.56
CA GLY A 151 9.47 6.43 1.35
C GLY A 151 10.00 5.64 2.55
N LYS A 152 9.18 5.44 3.60
CA LYS A 152 9.47 4.63 4.78
C LYS A 152 8.86 3.25 4.65
N ILE A 153 9.32 2.31 5.44
CA ILE A 153 8.80 0.94 5.48
C ILE A 153 7.48 0.92 6.26
N ALA A 154 6.44 0.32 5.70
CA ALA A 154 5.33 -0.25 6.44
C ALA A 154 5.38 -1.78 6.34
N ALA A 155 4.78 -2.48 7.30
CA ALA A 155 4.71 -3.93 7.24
C ALA A 155 3.30 -4.41 6.87
N CYS A 156 3.25 -5.56 6.17
CA CYS A 156 2.04 -6.36 6.06
C CYS A 156 2.26 -7.75 6.67
N PHE A 157 1.21 -8.30 7.26
CA PHE A 157 1.30 -9.47 8.14
C PHE A 157 0.16 -10.44 7.87
N ALA A 158 0.49 -11.73 7.69
CA ALA A 158 -0.48 -12.77 7.38
C ALA A 158 -0.12 -14.12 7.98
N ILE A 159 -1.10 -15.01 8.02
CA ILE A 159 -0.92 -16.41 8.43
C ILE A 159 -0.27 -17.23 7.31
N ALA A 160 0.12 -18.47 7.64
CA ALA A 160 0.55 -19.48 6.68
C ALA A 160 -0.54 -19.76 5.62
N GLY A 161 -0.13 -20.33 4.51
CA GLY A 161 -1.04 -20.75 3.45
C GLY A 161 -1.78 -19.59 2.79
N PRO A 162 -3.13 -19.59 2.81
CA PRO A 162 -3.95 -18.63 2.03
C PRO A 162 -3.73 -17.18 2.43
N GLY A 163 -3.51 -16.88 3.72
CA GLY A 163 -3.28 -15.51 4.15
C GLY A 163 -2.03 -14.91 3.52
N SER A 164 -0.93 -15.65 3.50
CA SER A 164 0.31 -15.21 2.86
C SER A 164 0.15 -15.08 1.34
N THR A 165 -0.49 -16.04 0.67
CA THR A 165 -0.67 -15.96 -0.79
C THR A 165 -1.58 -14.80 -1.21
N ASN A 166 -2.55 -14.41 -0.39
CA ASN A 166 -3.41 -13.25 -0.63
C ASN A 166 -2.63 -11.92 -0.65
N LEU A 167 -1.47 -11.83 0.00
CA LEU A 167 -0.61 -10.63 -0.03
C LEU A 167 -0.03 -10.34 -1.43
N LEU A 168 0.17 -11.37 -2.27
CA LEU A 168 1.02 -11.31 -3.46
C LEU A 168 0.64 -10.19 -4.42
N THR A 169 -0.64 -10.00 -4.74
CA THR A 169 -1.05 -8.95 -5.68
C THR A 169 -0.65 -7.56 -5.20
N GLY A 170 -0.90 -7.22 -3.93
CA GLY A 170 -0.49 -5.93 -3.37
C GLY A 170 1.02 -5.79 -3.23
N LEU A 171 1.74 -6.89 -3.00
CA LEU A 171 3.19 -6.89 -2.97
C LEU A 171 3.81 -6.72 -4.37
N TYR A 172 3.19 -7.27 -5.42
CA TYR A 172 3.60 -6.96 -6.79
C TYR A 172 3.43 -5.48 -7.12
N ASP A 173 2.35 -4.84 -6.65
CA ASP A 173 2.21 -3.39 -6.77
C ASP A 173 3.36 -2.65 -6.08
N ALA A 174 3.74 -3.05 -4.87
CA ALA A 174 4.87 -2.48 -4.16
C ALA A 174 6.20 -2.69 -4.91
N LYS A 175 6.45 -3.91 -5.44
CA LYS A 175 7.65 -4.27 -6.22
C LYS A 175 7.81 -3.36 -7.44
N VAL A 176 6.80 -3.34 -8.31
CA VAL A 176 6.92 -2.65 -9.61
C VAL A 176 6.86 -1.13 -9.48
N ASP A 177 6.24 -0.62 -8.42
CA ASP A 177 6.19 0.80 -8.09
C ASP A 177 7.29 1.25 -7.12
N ARG A 178 8.16 0.31 -6.70
CA ARG A 178 9.33 0.57 -5.85
C ARG A 178 8.96 1.18 -4.50
N ALA A 179 7.95 0.62 -3.85
CA ALA A 179 7.56 0.97 -2.49
C ALA A 179 8.28 0.07 -1.48
N PRO A 180 8.93 0.61 -0.45
CA PRO A 180 9.55 -0.20 0.59
C PRO A 180 8.46 -0.86 1.46
N VAL A 181 8.40 -2.19 1.47
CA VAL A 181 7.43 -2.98 2.25
C VAL A 181 8.15 -4.15 2.91
N LEU A 182 7.83 -4.38 4.19
CA LEU A 182 8.21 -5.58 4.92
C LEU A 182 7.00 -6.51 4.99
N ALA A 183 7.09 -7.66 4.32
CA ALA A 183 6.08 -8.71 4.39
C ALA A 183 6.50 -9.75 5.42
N ILE A 184 5.58 -10.11 6.33
CA ILE A 184 5.80 -11.09 7.39
C ILE A 184 4.73 -12.16 7.29
N SER A 185 5.15 -13.39 7.05
CA SER A 185 4.29 -14.56 6.93
C SER A 185 4.49 -15.51 8.11
N GLY A 186 3.44 -15.86 8.81
CA GLY A 186 3.47 -17.03 9.69
C GLY A 186 3.69 -18.32 8.88
N GLN A 187 4.19 -19.36 9.52
CA GLN A 187 4.37 -20.68 8.92
C GLN A 187 4.02 -21.77 9.91
N VAL A 188 3.61 -22.92 9.39
CA VAL A 188 3.38 -24.12 10.21
C VAL A 188 4.68 -24.56 10.90
N PRO A 189 4.61 -25.27 12.03
CA PRO A 189 5.80 -25.75 12.74
C PRO A 189 6.74 -26.55 11.86
N SER A 190 8.04 -26.30 11.98
CA SER A 190 9.10 -26.93 11.16
C SER A 190 9.04 -28.46 11.15
N LYS A 191 8.63 -29.06 12.28
CA LYS A 191 8.50 -30.52 12.44
C LYS A 191 7.48 -31.17 11.49
N VAL A 192 6.51 -30.41 10.96
CA VAL A 192 5.45 -30.94 10.07
C VAL A 192 5.62 -30.49 8.62
N ARG A 193 6.56 -29.61 8.33
CA ARG A 193 6.82 -29.10 6.98
C ARG A 193 7.26 -30.21 6.03
N GLY A 194 6.80 -30.12 4.77
CA GLY A 194 7.10 -31.12 3.72
C GLY A 194 6.37 -32.45 3.88
N ARG A 195 5.45 -32.55 4.85
CA ARG A 195 4.67 -33.77 5.13
C ARG A 195 3.22 -33.67 4.68
N GLY A 196 2.86 -32.62 3.93
CA GLY A 196 1.47 -32.36 3.54
C GLY A 196 0.59 -31.87 4.69
N ALA A 197 1.18 -31.13 5.63
CA ALA A 197 0.46 -30.55 6.76
C ALA A 197 -0.54 -29.47 6.28
N PHE A 198 -1.56 -29.22 7.08
CA PHE A 198 -2.55 -28.17 6.81
C PHE A 198 -1.84 -26.81 6.66
N GLN A 199 -2.10 -26.10 5.56
CA GLN A 199 -1.50 -24.80 5.20
C GLN A 199 0.04 -24.81 5.02
N ASP A 200 0.67 -25.96 4.88
CA ASP A 200 2.11 -26.03 4.56
C ASP A 200 2.36 -25.71 3.09
N LEU A 201 2.87 -24.51 2.82
CA LEU A 201 3.32 -24.06 1.50
C LEU A 201 4.79 -23.63 1.58
N ASP A 202 5.53 -23.78 0.48
CA ASP A 202 6.85 -23.17 0.37
C ASP A 202 6.71 -21.66 0.09
N LEU A 203 6.54 -20.90 1.17
CA LEU A 203 6.34 -19.46 1.11
C LEU A 203 7.58 -18.72 0.61
N ALA A 204 8.78 -19.24 0.88
CA ALA A 204 10.01 -18.64 0.37
C ALA A 204 10.06 -18.73 -1.15
N ALA A 205 9.72 -19.88 -1.73
CA ALA A 205 9.61 -20.04 -3.18
C ALA A 205 8.45 -19.22 -3.77
N ALA A 206 7.28 -19.19 -3.11
CA ALA A 206 6.12 -18.44 -3.60
C ALA A 206 6.39 -16.92 -3.68
N PHE A 207 7.24 -16.38 -2.80
CA PHE A 207 7.58 -14.95 -2.77
C PHE A 207 8.89 -14.61 -3.50
N ALA A 208 9.60 -15.59 -4.06
CA ALA A 208 10.92 -15.41 -4.65
C ALA A 208 10.94 -14.36 -5.79
N ASP A 209 9.90 -14.30 -6.61
CA ASP A 209 9.82 -13.28 -7.65
C ASP A 209 9.41 -11.91 -7.10
N VAL A 210 8.45 -11.85 -6.18
CA VAL A 210 7.93 -10.56 -5.70
C VAL A 210 8.88 -9.85 -4.74
N ALA A 211 9.67 -10.58 -3.96
CA ALA A 211 10.55 -10.02 -2.95
C ALA A 211 11.99 -9.81 -3.45
N VAL A 212 12.60 -8.69 -3.07
CA VAL A 212 14.04 -8.44 -3.26
C VAL A 212 14.89 -9.31 -2.32
N SER A 213 14.31 -9.77 -1.22
CA SER A 213 14.87 -10.81 -0.35
C SER A 213 13.74 -11.56 0.35
N THR A 214 13.86 -12.88 0.45
CA THR A 214 12.96 -13.74 1.21
C THR A 214 13.77 -14.72 2.04
N GLN A 215 13.44 -14.85 3.33
CA GLN A 215 14.17 -15.71 4.26
C GLN A 215 13.18 -16.39 5.23
N THR A 216 13.45 -17.66 5.52
CA THR A 216 12.77 -18.36 6.64
C THR A 216 13.62 -18.22 7.90
N VAL A 217 13.02 -17.70 8.96
CA VAL A 217 13.67 -17.59 10.27
C VAL A 217 13.69 -18.96 10.92
N GLN A 218 14.87 -19.46 11.22
CA GLN A 218 15.07 -20.77 11.87
C GLN A 218 15.39 -20.58 13.35
N HIS A 219 15.32 -21.68 14.09
CA HIS A 219 15.62 -21.68 15.53
C HIS A 219 17.02 -21.11 15.87
N ASP A 220 18.01 -21.44 15.06
CA ASP A 220 19.42 -21.07 15.21
C ASP A 220 19.84 -19.86 14.36
N SER A 221 18.89 -19.16 13.73
CA SER A 221 19.16 -17.93 13.00
C SER A 221 19.56 -16.78 13.94
N ASP A 222 20.33 -15.82 13.42
CA ASP A 222 20.43 -14.48 14.04
C ASP A 222 19.20 -13.66 13.62
N GLN A 223 18.15 -13.68 14.45
CA GLN A 223 16.86 -13.11 14.16
C GLN A 223 16.91 -11.57 14.05
N VAL A 224 17.78 -10.93 14.83
CA VAL A 224 18.01 -9.48 14.79
C VAL A 224 18.63 -9.08 13.45
N GLU A 225 19.63 -9.85 13.01
CA GLU A 225 20.31 -9.59 11.75
C GLU A 225 19.39 -9.84 10.56
N LEU A 226 18.61 -10.93 10.55
CA LEU A 226 17.64 -11.21 9.49
C LEU A 226 16.59 -10.09 9.36
N MET A 227 16.03 -9.61 10.47
CA MET A 227 15.10 -8.50 10.47
C MET A 227 15.77 -7.20 10.00
N SER A 228 16.98 -6.93 10.46
CA SER A 228 17.76 -5.74 10.06
C SER A 228 18.06 -5.75 8.56
N LEU A 229 18.47 -6.90 8.02
CA LEU A 229 18.73 -7.05 6.58
C LEU A 229 17.46 -6.95 5.75
N ALA A 230 16.35 -7.53 6.20
CA ALA A 230 15.06 -7.38 5.53
C ALA A 230 14.65 -5.90 5.44
N CYS A 231 14.70 -5.16 6.54
CA CYS A 231 14.40 -3.74 6.55
C CYS A 231 15.37 -2.94 5.65
N LYS A 232 16.68 -3.24 5.71
CA LYS A 232 17.69 -2.62 4.85
C LYS A 232 17.40 -2.85 3.36
N HIS A 233 17.10 -4.09 2.97
CA HIS A 233 16.79 -4.43 1.57
C HIS A 233 15.52 -3.72 1.09
N ALA A 234 14.44 -3.74 1.89
CA ALA A 234 13.22 -3.02 1.55
C ALA A 234 13.47 -1.53 1.32
N LEU A 235 14.25 -0.88 2.20
CA LEU A 235 14.51 0.55 2.15
C LEU A 235 15.43 0.95 0.99
N ILE A 236 16.59 0.27 0.84
CA ILE A 236 17.63 0.66 -0.12
C ILE A 236 17.24 0.24 -1.54
N GLN A 237 16.74 -0.99 -1.72
CA GLN A 237 16.32 -1.47 -3.03
C GLN A 237 14.92 -0.99 -3.41
N ARG A 238 14.21 -0.35 -2.45
CA ARG A 238 12.87 0.20 -2.65
C ARG A 238 11.93 -0.87 -3.20
N GLY A 239 11.74 -1.92 -2.42
CA GLY A 239 10.95 -3.08 -2.81
C GLY A 239 10.45 -3.88 -1.60
N VAL A 240 10.02 -5.09 -1.86
CA VAL A 240 9.46 -5.99 -0.85
C VAL A 240 10.56 -6.84 -0.24
N ALA A 241 10.72 -6.82 1.09
CA ALA A 241 11.47 -7.84 1.82
C ALA A 241 10.48 -8.76 2.54
N HIS A 242 10.75 -10.06 2.57
CA HIS A 242 9.85 -11.06 3.11
C HIS A 242 10.54 -11.95 4.15
N LEU A 243 9.89 -12.12 5.30
CA LEU A 243 10.31 -13.05 6.35
C LEU A 243 9.20 -14.07 6.61
N VAL A 244 9.59 -15.35 6.66
CA VAL A 244 8.73 -16.48 7.01
C VAL A 244 9.07 -16.91 8.43
N LEU A 245 8.07 -16.94 9.32
CA LEU A 245 8.23 -17.22 10.75
C LEU A 245 7.48 -18.51 11.13
N PRO A 246 8.19 -19.64 11.27
CA PRO A 246 7.59 -20.86 11.83
C PRO A 246 7.01 -20.61 13.23
N ASP A 247 5.88 -21.23 13.51
CA ASP A 247 5.10 -21.00 14.74
C ASP A 247 5.92 -21.20 16.02
N GLU A 248 6.69 -22.32 16.10
CA GLU A 248 7.52 -22.63 17.25
C GLU A 248 8.66 -21.63 17.50
N VAL A 249 9.16 -20.99 16.44
CA VAL A 249 10.25 -20.00 16.57
C VAL A 249 9.77 -18.72 17.24
N GLN A 250 8.52 -18.37 17.01
CA GLN A 250 7.94 -17.11 17.51
C GLN A 250 7.93 -17.01 19.03
N ALA A 251 7.73 -18.16 19.72
CA ALA A 251 7.62 -18.22 21.17
C ALA A 251 8.94 -18.54 21.89
N LEU A 252 10.03 -18.75 21.17
CA LEU A 252 11.34 -19.02 21.80
C LEU A 252 11.78 -17.83 22.65
N PRO A 253 12.40 -18.10 23.81
CA PRO A 253 13.00 -17.05 24.64
C PRO A 253 14.06 -16.26 23.86
N ALA A 254 14.02 -14.94 23.94
CA ALA A 254 15.09 -14.12 23.40
C ALA A 254 16.40 -14.34 24.21
N PRO A 255 17.56 -14.42 23.55
CA PRO A 255 18.84 -14.53 24.25
C PRO A 255 19.07 -13.31 25.18
N GLU A 256 19.65 -13.57 26.37
CA GLU A 256 19.94 -12.51 27.33
C GLU A 256 20.93 -11.48 26.77
N GLY A 257 20.69 -10.22 27.04
CA GLY A 257 21.60 -9.12 26.65
C GLY A 257 21.55 -8.72 25.18
N VAL A 258 20.82 -9.45 24.32
CA VAL A 258 20.67 -9.10 22.90
C VAL A 258 19.79 -7.86 22.77
N ARG A 259 20.30 -6.87 22.03
CA ARG A 259 19.61 -5.61 21.73
C ARG A 259 19.01 -5.61 20.32
N PRO A 260 17.91 -4.86 20.09
CA PRO A 260 17.37 -4.68 18.75
C PRO A 260 18.40 -4.02 17.82
N GLY A 261 18.42 -4.45 16.57
CA GLY A 261 19.23 -3.85 15.51
C GLY A 261 18.58 -2.57 14.98
N GLY A 262 19.38 -1.67 14.40
CA GLY A 262 18.89 -0.42 13.81
C GLY A 262 19.66 0.00 12.55
N PRO A 263 19.25 1.09 11.87
CA PRO A 263 19.85 1.54 10.60
C PRO A 263 21.25 2.15 10.74
N GLY A 264 21.68 2.50 11.95
CA GLY A 264 22.96 3.15 12.20
C GLY A 264 24.15 2.36 11.64
N GLY A 265 24.98 2.99 10.79
CA GLY A 265 26.11 2.35 10.12
C GLY A 265 25.75 1.36 9.00
N ARG A 266 24.46 1.21 8.67
CA ARG A 266 23.95 0.23 7.67
C ARG A 266 23.37 0.87 6.43
N VAL A 267 22.93 2.13 6.49
CA VAL A 267 22.31 2.85 5.37
C VAL A 267 23.26 3.96 4.91
N PRO A 268 23.78 3.91 3.67
CA PRO A 268 24.61 4.97 3.11
C PRO A 268 23.75 6.17 2.69
N ASP A 269 24.42 7.32 2.48
CA ASP A 269 23.79 8.43 1.76
C ASP A 269 23.62 8.05 0.28
N LEU A 270 22.40 8.17 -0.22
CA LEU A 270 22.02 7.82 -1.60
C LEU A 270 22.00 9.05 -2.54
N ALA A 271 22.34 10.25 -2.04
CA ALA A 271 22.40 11.48 -2.84
C ALA A 271 23.66 11.53 -3.72
N VAL A 272 23.75 10.61 -4.69
CA VAL A 272 24.91 10.46 -5.57
C VAL A 272 24.92 11.53 -6.65
N ALA A 273 26.04 12.23 -6.83
CA ALA A 273 26.22 13.19 -7.90
C ALA A 273 26.44 12.49 -9.26
N PRO A 274 25.86 13.02 -10.36
CA PRO A 274 26.16 12.49 -11.68
C PRO A 274 27.63 12.74 -12.07
N PRO A 275 28.23 11.83 -12.87
CA PRO A 275 29.58 12.02 -13.40
C PRO A 275 29.71 13.28 -14.29
N GLU A 276 30.89 13.89 -14.33
CA GLU A 276 31.18 15.12 -15.10
C GLU A 276 30.87 14.99 -16.60
N GLY A 277 31.32 13.91 -17.24
CA GLY A 277 31.15 13.72 -18.70
C GLY A 277 29.69 13.76 -19.15
N PRO A 278 28.75 13.01 -18.53
CA PRO A 278 27.31 13.13 -18.81
C PRO A 278 26.76 14.55 -18.52
N VAL A 279 27.25 15.25 -17.50
CA VAL A 279 26.82 16.64 -17.22
C VAL A 279 27.23 17.58 -18.35
N GLU A 280 28.49 17.49 -18.82
CA GLU A 280 28.98 18.28 -19.95
C GLU A 280 28.19 18.01 -21.24
N GLN A 281 27.94 16.72 -21.57
CA GLN A 281 27.17 16.33 -22.75
C GLN A 281 25.72 16.85 -22.66
N ALA A 282 25.08 16.72 -21.51
CA ALA A 282 23.74 17.21 -21.28
C ALA A 282 23.67 18.72 -21.43
N THR A 283 24.63 19.45 -20.86
CA THR A 283 24.70 20.91 -20.94
C THR A 283 24.90 21.37 -22.38
N ALA A 284 25.75 20.70 -23.16
CA ALA A 284 25.95 21.00 -24.58
C ALA A 284 24.66 20.80 -25.40
N LEU A 285 23.90 19.73 -25.13
CA LEU A 285 22.58 19.52 -25.78
C LEU A 285 21.58 20.61 -25.40
N ILE A 286 21.55 21.01 -24.11
CA ILE A 286 20.65 22.08 -23.64
C ILE A 286 21.02 23.43 -24.28
N GLU A 287 22.31 23.73 -24.43
CA GLU A 287 22.79 24.95 -25.07
C GLU A 287 22.38 25.03 -26.55
N GLY A 288 22.38 23.89 -27.25
CA GLY A 288 21.96 23.81 -28.65
C GLY A 288 20.43 23.76 -28.85
N ALA A 289 19.65 23.53 -27.79
CA ALA A 289 18.21 23.40 -27.90
C ALA A 289 17.52 24.77 -27.91
N ARG A 290 16.51 24.89 -28.77
CA ARG A 290 15.66 26.10 -28.85
C ARG A 290 14.35 25.92 -28.09
N ARG A 291 13.77 24.73 -28.10
CA ARG A 291 12.46 24.39 -27.53
C ARG A 291 12.56 23.11 -26.67
N PRO A 292 13.38 23.12 -25.60
CA PRO A 292 13.46 21.96 -24.72
C PRO A 292 12.13 21.78 -23.97
N VAL A 293 11.81 20.53 -23.60
CA VAL A 293 10.75 20.20 -22.64
C VAL A 293 11.32 19.34 -21.51
N VAL A 294 10.73 19.49 -20.33
CA VAL A 294 11.08 18.70 -19.15
C VAL A 294 9.99 17.65 -18.92
N VAL A 295 10.39 16.40 -18.82
CA VAL A 295 9.49 15.28 -18.47
C VAL A 295 9.79 14.82 -17.06
N VAL A 296 8.78 14.85 -16.19
CA VAL A 296 8.90 14.52 -14.78
C VAL A 296 8.23 13.19 -14.48
N GLY A 297 9.00 12.23 -13.93
CA GLY A 297 8.52 10.97 -13.39
C GLY A 297 8.40 10.97 -11.87
N HIS A 298 7.86 9.88 -11.33
CA HIS A 298 7.69 9.73 -9.88
C HIS A 298 9.02 9.80 -9.10
N GLY A 299 10.13 9.34 -9.70
CA GLY A 299 11.46 9.39 -9.10
C GLY A 299 11.98 10.82 -8.82
N ALA A 300 11.38 11.83 -9.46
CA ALA A 300 11.76 13.22 -9.24
C ALA A 300 11.11 13.86 -7.99
N ARG A 301 10.21 13.16 -7.29
CA ARG A 301 9.42 13.74 -6.18
C ARG A 301 10.27 14.48 -5.14
N LYS A 302 11.36 13.86 -4.66
CA LYS A 302 12.23 14.46 -3.65
C LYS A 302 13.07 15.66 -4.16
N GLY A 303 13.27 15.76 -5.48
CA GLY A 303 14.06 16.82 -6.11
C GLY A 303 13.25 17.80 -6.97
N ILE A 304 11.93 17.75 -6.89
CA ILE A 304 11.04 18.45 -7.84
C ILE A 304 11.24 19.96 -7.86
N GLU A 305 11.51 20.61 -6.73
CA GLU A 305 11.75 22.06 -6.67
C GLU A 305 12.95 22.47 -7.52
N HIS A 306 14.00 21.65 -7.54
CA HIS A 306 15.19 21.91 -8.35
C HIS A 306 14.91 21.68 -9.84
N VAL A 307 14.08 20.68 -10.17
CA VAL A 307 13.64 20.43 -11.55
C VAL A 307 12.76 21.58 -12.06
N ILE A 308 11.82 22.08 -11.24
CA ILE A 308 10.99 23.24 -11.59
C ILE A 308 11.85 24.47 -11.83
N ARG A 309 12.81 24.78 -10.95
CA ARG A 309 13.75 25.92 -11.15
C ARG A 309 14.54 25.80 -12.44
N LEU A 310 15.02 24.60 -12.79
CA LEU A 310 15.69 24.38 -14.06
C LEU A 310 14.74 24.60 -15.25
N ALA A 311 13.50 24.07 -15.18
CA ALA A 311 12.50 24.28 -16.21
C ALA A 311 12.12 25.76 -16.38
N GLU A 312 11.96 26.50 -15.27
CA GLU A 312 11.71 27.96 -15.29
C GLU A 312 12.88 28.72 -15.92
N ARG A 313 14.12 28.36 -15.57
CA ARG A 313 15.32 28.97 -16.13
C ARG A 313 15.46 28.73 -17.64
N LEU A 314 14.99 27.57 -18.09
CA LEU A 314 14.98 27.18 -19.50
C LEU A 314 13.70 27.62 -20.23
N ASN A 315 12.72 28.22 -19.55
CA ASN A 315 11.38 28.48 -20.09
C ASN A 315 10.74 27.23 -20.72
N ALA A 316 11.05 26.04 -20.17
CA ALA A 316 10.69 24.75 -20.75
C ALA A 316 9.36 24.22 -20.17
N PRO A 317 8.41 23.83 -21.00
CA PRO A 317 7.19 23.18 -20.56
C PRO A 317 7.49 21.94 -19.72
N ILE A 318 6.67 21.71 -18.67
CA ILE A 318 6.81 20.56 -17.75
C ILE A 318 5.67 19.59 -18.02
N LEU A 319 6.04 18.40 -18.46
CA LEU A 319 5.15 17.27 -18.69
C LEU A 319 5.34 16.26 -17.58
N THR A 320 4.29 15.67 -17.06
CA THR A 320 4.39 14.62 -16.04
C THR A 320 4.05 13.25 -16.62
N THR A 321 4.71 12.20 -16.13
CA THR A 321 4.16 10.85 -16.31
C THR A 321 2.91 10.73 -15.43
N PHE A 322 2.06 9.74 -15.70
CA PHE A 322 0.84 9.60 -14.90
C PHE A 322 1.14 9.43 -13.39
N LYS A 323 2.14 8.61 -13.02
CA LYS A 323 2.58 8.44 -11.62
C LYS A 323 3.13 9.72 -10.97
N ALA A 324 3.48 10.70 -11.77
CA ALA A 324 3.98 12.00 -11.33
C ALA A 324 2.90 13.09 -11.30
N LYS A 325 1.62 12.75 -11.62
CA LYS A 325 0.54 13.72 -11.52
C LYS A 325 0.43 14.26 -10.09
N GLY A 326 0.28 15.58 -9.95
CA GLY A 326 0.25 16.26 -8.65
C GLY A 326 1.62 16.59 -8.05
N ILE A 327 2.74 16.12 -8.65
CA ILE A 327 4.08 16.56 -8.23
C ILE A 327 4.35 18.01 -8.66
N VAL A 328 3.81 18.41 -9.83
CA VAL A 328 3.76 19.78 -10.31
C VAL A 328 2.31 20.23 -10.32
N ALA A 329 2.02 21.38 -9.75
CA ALA A 329 0.67 21.93 -9.76
C ALA A 329 0.22 22.24 -11.19
N ASP A 330 -1.03 21.90 -11.53
CA ASP A 330 -1.54 22.08 -12.89
C ASP A 330 -1.74 23.57 -13.28
N ASP A 331 -1.78 24.47 -12.30
CA ASP A 331 -1.85 25.93 -12.50
C ASP A 331 -0.48 26.59 -12.76
N HIS A 332 0.63 25.90 -12.53
CA HIS A 332 1.97 26.41 -12.81
C HIS A 332 2.11 26.82 -14.30
N SER A 333 2.69 27.98 -14.59
CA SER A 333 2.72 28.59 -15.94
C SER A 333 3.34 27.69 -17.03
N LEU A 334 4.22 26.78 -16.68
CA LEU A 334 4.87 25.82 -17.57
C LEU A 334 4.28 24.41 -17.49
N ALA A 335 3.33 24.12 -16.59
CA ALA A 335 2.75 22.79 -16.46
C ALA A 335 1.84 22.44 -17.65
N CYS A 336 2.00 21.24 -18.19
CA CYS A 336 1.25 20.77 -19.37
C CYS A 336 0.39 19.54 -19.05
N GLY A 337 0.37 19.12 -17.79
CA GLY A 337 -0.36 17.93 -17.35
C GLY A 337 0.34 16.63 -17.74
N VAL A 338 -0.43 15.56 -17.74
CA VAL A 338 0.06 14.18 -17.95
C VAL A 338 0.36 13.94 -19.44
N LEU A 339 1.53 13.35 -19.71
CA LEU A 339 1.91 12.85 -21.02
C LEU A 339 1.40 11.42 -21.23
N GLY A 340 0.94 11.11 -22.44
CA GLY A 340 0.59 9.76 -22.85
C GLY A 340 -0.90 9.47 -22.82
N ARG A 341 -1.24 8.17 -22.74
CA ARG A 341 -2.59 7.64 -23.01
C ARG A 341 -3.71 8.22 -22.12
N SER A 342 -3.39 8.48 -20.85
CA SER A 342 -4.31 9.11 -19.88
C SER A 342 -4.06 10.59 -19.70
N GLY A 343 -3.38 11.19 -20.67
CA GLY A 343 -2.88 12.55 -20.56
C GLY A 343 -3.74 13.58 -21.25
N THR A 344 -3.19 14.81 -21.23
CA THR A 344 -3.77 15.98 -21.91
C THR A 344 -3.19 16.14 -23.30
N PRO A 345 -3.94 16.68 -24.27
CA PRO A 345 -3.41 17.02 -25.60
C PRO A 345 -2.27 18.04 -25.53
N ILE A 346 -2.24 18.88 -24.51
CA ILE A 346 -1.21 19.91 -24.29
C ILE A 346 0.17 19.25 -24.18
N ALA A 347 0.30 18.24 -23.32
CA ALA A 347 1.58 17.56 -23.09
C ALA A 347 2.13 16.91 -24.37
N SER A 348 1.30 16.15 -25.08
CA SER A 348 1.68 15.51 -26.34
C SER A 348 2.07 16.52 -27.42
N TRP A 349 1.34 17.61 -27.50
CA TRP A 349 1.61 18.66 -28.47
C TRP A 349 2.97 19.31 -28.24
N LEU A 350 3.24 19.80 -27.03
CA LEU A 350 4.51 20.47 -26.72
C LEU A 350 5.70 19.52 -26.80
N MET A 351 5.52 18.23 -26.45
CA MET A 351 6.53 17.22 -26.70
C MET A 351 6.84 17.08 -28.19
N ASN A 352 5.82 17.05 -29.06
CA ASN A 352 6.02 16.88 -30.50
C ASN A 352 6.71 18.10 -31.13
N GLU A 353 6.48 19.30 -30.64
CA GLU A 353 7.13 20.54 -31.10
C GLU A 353 8.53 20.75 -30.51
N SER A 354 8.92 20.02 -29.47
CA SER A 354 10.23 20.14 -28.84
C SER A 354 11.37 19.64 -29.72
N ASP A 355 12.58 20.10 -29.44
CA ASP A 355 13.84 19.65 -30.05
C ASP A 355 14.74 18.87 -29.07
N LEU A 356 14.40 18.87 -27.76
CA LEU A 356 15.11 18.16 -26.72
C LEU A 356 14.16 17.74 -25.59
N LEU A 357 14.28 16.49 -25.12
CA LEU A 357 13.59 15.98 -23.95
C LEU A 357 14.58 15.85 -22.79
N ILE A 358 14.28 16.53 -21.65
CA ILE A 358 15.05 16.43 -20.42
C ILE A 358 14.19 15.68 -19.40
N VAL A 359 14.58 14.48 -19.05
CA VAL A 359 13.75 13.52 -18.30
C VAL A 359 14.33 13.28 -16.91
N PHE A 360 13.51 13.47 -15.88
CA PHE A 360 13.89 13.28 -14.49
C PHE A 360 13.03 12.22 -13.82
N GLY A 361 13.67 11.14 -13.35
CA GLY A 361 13.03 10.11 -12.52
C GLY A 361 11.89 9.36 -13.22
N ALA A 362 11.99 9.14 -14.53
CA ALA A 362 11.00 8.42 -15.33
C ALA A 362 11.68 7.32 -16.17
N SER A 363 11.26 6.07 -15.97
CA SER A 363 11.74 4.91 -16.74
C SER A 363 10.90 4.59 -17.97
N PHE A 364 9.82 5.33 -18.20
CA PHE A 364 8.84 5.16 -19.27
C PHE A 364 8.07 3.83 -19.22
N ALA A 365 7.04 3.74 -20.03
CA ALA A 365 6.26 2.56 -20.34
C ALA A 365 5.62 2.74 -21.72
N ASN A 366 5.04 1.70 -22.26
CA ASN A 366 4.28 1.75 -23.52
C ASN A 366 3.13 2.77 -23.51
N HIS A 367 2.63 3.16 -22.33
CA HIS A 367 1.55 4.13 -22.16
C HIS A 367 2.04 5.60 -22.06
N THR A 368 3.34 5.83 -21.87
CA THR A 368 3.90 7.19 -21.73
C THR A 368 3.89 7.95 -23.07
N GLY A 369 4.04 7.25 -24.18
CA GLY A 369 3.98 7.84 -25.53
C GLY A 369 5.08 8.86 -25.80
N ILE A 370 6.31 8.60 -25.35
CA ILE A 370 7.45 9.48 -25.53
C ILE A 370 7.93 9.52 -26.99
N ALA A 371 8.36 10.70 -27.47
CA ALA A 371 8.96 10.88 -28.78
C ALA A 371 10.42 10.40 -28.79
N SER A 372 10.63 9.09 -28.87
CA SER A 372 11.93 8.42 -28.75
C SER A 372 12.92 8.75 -29.87
N TYR A 373 12.45 9.35 -30.97
CA TYR A 373 13.28 9.79 -32.11
C TYR A 373 13.98 11.14 -31.87
N LYS A 374 13.68 11.80 -30.76
CA LYS A 374 14.32 13.09 -30.37
C LYS A 374 15.51 12.83 -29.46
N PRO A 375 16.45 13.78 -29.36
CA PRO A 375 17.48 13.72 -28.33
C PRO A 375 16.85 13.68 -26.92
N ILE A 376 17.34 12.76 -26.07
CA ILE A 376 16.85 12.56 -24.70
C ILE A 376 18.02 12.61 -23.72
N ILE A 377 17.94 13.48 -22.73
CA ILE A 377 18.75 13.41 -21.52
C ILE A 377 17.88 12.71 -20.46
N GLN A 378 18.31 11.58 -19.91
CA GLN A 378 17.57 10.86 -18.87
C GLN A 378 18.38 10.80 -17.57
N VAL A 379 17.83 11.37 -16.51
CA VAL A 379 18.39 11.38 -15.16
C VAL A 379 17.59 10.42 -14.28
N ASP A 380 18.26 9.44 -13.71
CA ASP A 380 17.65 8.54 -12.72
C ASP A 380 18.70 8.07 -11.71
N ALA A 381 18.26 7.77 -10.48
CA ALA A 381 19.08 7.18 -9.45
C ALA A 381 19.25 5.67 -9.61
N ASP A 382 18.46 5.05 -10.48
CA ASP A 382 18.49 3.62 -10.77
C ASP A 382 19.11 3.39 -12.16
N PRO A 383 20.28 2.73 -12.24
CA PRO A 383 20.94 2.45 -13.51
C PRO A 383 20.07 1.61 -14.46
N ASP A 384 19.25 0.69 -13.93
CA ASP A 384 18.38 -0.17 -14.73
C ASP A 384 17.16 0.55 -15.31
N ALA A 385 16.84 1.74 -14.80
CA ALA A 385 15.76 2.58 -15.36
C ALA A 385 16.21 3.37 -16.57
N ILE A 386 17.52 3.69 -16.67
CA ILE A 386 18.07 4.51 -17.73
C ILE A 386 18.17 3.69 -19.02
N GLY A 387 17.55 4.19 -20.10
CA GLY A 387 17.57 3.52 -21.39
C GLY A 387 16.77 2.22 -21.46
N ARG A 388 16.05 1.86 -20.40
CA ARG A 388 15.32 0.57 -20.28
C ARG A 388 14.28 0.38 -21.36
N PHE A 389 13.53 1.42 -21.68
CA PHE A 389 12.42 1.34 -22.66
C PHE A 389 12.81 1.87 -24.04
N HIS A 390 13.63 2.92 -24.09
CA HIS A 390 14.21 3.49 -25.30
C HIS A 390 15.66 3.89 -25.05
N PRO A 391 16.56 3.71 -26.03
CA PRO A 391 17.88 4.30 -25.95
C PRO A 391 17.79 5.82 -25.77
N VAL A 392 18.71 6.39 -25.02
CA VAL A 392 18.75 7.83 -24.74
C VAL A 392 20.08 8.43 -25.21
N THR A 393 20.09 9.72 -25.52
CA THR A 393 21.29 10.40 -26.02
C THR A 393 22.30 10.58 -24.90
N VAL A 394 21.85 10.99 -23.71
CA VAL A 394 22.70 11.16 -22.53
C VAL A 394 22.10 10.40 -21.35
N PRO A 395 22.65 9.21 -21.02
CA PRO A 395 22.32 8.49 -19.79
C PRO A 395 23.05 9.13 -18.61
N MET A 396 22.31 9.66 -17.62
CA MET A 396 22.86 10.37 -16.47
C MET A 396 22.43 9.68 -15.18
N LEU A 397 23.31 8.85 -14.61
CA LEU A 397 23.10 8.22 -13.31
C LEU A 397 23.36 9.24 -12.18
N GLY A 398 22.38 9.43 -11.29
CA GLY A 398 22.54 10.30 -10.13
C GLY A 398 21.22 10.65 -9.46
N ASP A 399 21.31 11.22 -8.26
CA ASP A 399 20.15 11.78 -7.57
C ASP A 399 19.56 12.95 -8.36
N VAL A 400 18.24 12.97 -8.49
CA VAL A 400 17.53 13.97 -9.31
C VAL A 400 17.76 15.39 -8.79
N ALA A 401 17.75 15.61 -7.48
CA ALA A 401 17.96 16.95 -6.92
C ALA A 401 19.39 17.45 -7.17
N VAL A 402 20.36 16.55 -7.01
CA VAL A 402 21.79 16.88 -7.25
C VAL A 402 22.02 17.16 -8.73
N ALA A 403 21.49 16.31 -9.61
CA ALA A 403 21.61 16.48 -11.06
C ALA A 403 20.95 17.76 -11.57
N ALA A 404 19.74 18.06 -11.12
CA ALA A 404 19.01 19.29 -11.53
C ALA A 404 19.76 20.57 -11.07
N ARG A 405 20.29 20.59 -9.84
CA ARG A 405 21.12 21.71 -9.37
C ARG A 405 22.38 21.88 -10.20
N ARG A 406 23.06 20.76 -10.50
CA ARG A 406 24.29 20.79 -11.29
C ARG A 406 24.02 21.34 -12.70
N LEU A 407 23.01 20.82 -13.38
CA LEU A 407 22.60 21.32 -14.70
C LEU A 407 22.21 22.80 -14.65
N LEU A 408 21.51 23.25 -13.62
CA LEU A 408 21.16 24.68 -13.46
C LEU A 408 22.41 25.55 -13.37
N THR A 409 23.43 25.15 -12.58
CA THR A 409 24.69 25.86 -12.47
C THR A 409 25.41 25.96 -13.82
N GLU A 410 25.47 24.88 -14.58
CA GLU A 410 26.11 24.87 -15.90
C GLU A 410 25.35 25.71 -16.94
N VAL A 411 24.01 25.66 -16.93
CA VAL A 411 23.13 26.49 -17.78
C VAL A 411 23.33 27.98 -17.50
N ASP A 412 23.48 28.35 -16.23
CA ASP A 412 23.73 29.74 -15.84
C ASP A 412 25.12 30.22 -16.29
N ALA A 413 26.14 29.39 -16.09
CA ALA A 413 27.52 29.68 -16.47
C ALA A 413 27.66 29.91 -17.99
N ARG A 414 26.90 29.20 -18.83
CA ARG A 414 26.91 29.32 -20.29
C ARG A 414 25.91 30.35 -20.84
N ALA A 415 25.15 31.01 -19.97
CA ALA A 415 24.12 32.00 -20.34
C ALA A 415 23.11 31.50 -21.39
N VAL A 416 22.72 30.23 -21.31
CA VAL A 416 21.78 29.56 -22.23
C VAL A 416 20.45 30.31 -22.28
N ARG A 417 19.90 30.56 -23.49
CA ARG A 417 18.65 31.33 -23.70
C ARG A 417 17.72 30.63 -24.70
N PRO A 418 16.95 29.63 -24.29
CA PRO A 418 15.93 29.02 -25.15
C PRO A 418 14.72 29.95 -25.32
N VAL A 419 13.86 29.61 -26.28
CA VAL A 419 12.61 30.32 -26.51
C VAL A 419 11.69 30.22 -25.32
N ASP A 420 11.06 31.31 -24.93
CA ASP A 420 10.02 31.30 -23.90
C ASP A 420 8.73 30.67 -24.46
N GLN A 421 8.35 29.54 -23.91
CA GLN A 421 7.22 28.73 -24.37
C GLN A 421 5.95 28.92 -23.52
N ARG A 422 5.93 29.88 -22.56
CA ARG A 422 4.74 30.13 -21.71
C ARG A 422 3.50 30.52 -22.50
N ALA A 423 3.69 31.35 -23.55
CA ALA A 423 2.59 31.76 -24.43
C ALA A 423 1.97 30.55 -25.16
N ASP A 424 2.81 29.61 -25.62
CA ASP A 424 2.34 28.39 -26.28
C ASP A 424 1.56 27.50 -25.30
N VAL A 425 2.07 27.34 -24.08
CA VAL A 425 1.37 26.59 -23.01
C VAL A 425 0.00 27.24 -22.75
N ALA A 426 -0.04 28.57 -22.57
CA ALA A 426 -1.28 29.29 -22.30
C ALA A 426 -2.30 29.13 -23.45
N ALA A 427 -1.86 29.28 -24.71
CA ALA A 427 -2.73 29.08 -25.86
C ALA A 427 -3.34 27.67 -25.93
N ARG A 428 -2.54 26.63 -25.62
CA ARG A 428 -3.03 25.24 -25.59
C ARG A 428 -3.97 24.97 -24.43
N ARG A 429 -3.75 25.61 -23.29
CA ARG A 429 -4.69 25.54 -22.16
C ARG A 429 -6.06 26.09 -22.50
N VAL A 430 -6.13 27.24 -23.20
CA VAL A 430 -7.41 27.81 -23.64
C VAL A 430 -8.19 26.82 -24.51
N ILE A 431 -7.53 26.18 -25.47
CA ILE A 431 -8.15 25.18 -26.34
C ILE A 431 -8.66 23.99 -25.52
N TRP A 432 -7.84 23.51 -24.57
CA TRP A 432 -8.22 22.37 -23.74
C TRP A 432 -9.36 22.69 -22.77
N HIS A 433 -9.38 23.90 -22.19
CA HIS A 433 -10.49 24.34 -21.34
C HIS A 433 -11.80 24.41 -22.11
N ALA A 434 -11.81 24.98 -23.31
CA ALA A 434 -13.00 24.99 -24.16
C ALA A 434 -13.49 23.58 -24.50
N GLU A 435 -12.58 22.64 -24.77
CA GLU A 435 -12.96 21.23 -25.00
C GLU A 435 -13.50 20.55 -23.73
N LYS A 436 -12.96 20.83 -22.55
CA LYS A 436 -13.51 20.34 -21.28
C LYS A 436 -14.94 20.86 -21.04
N GLU A 437 -15.17 22.15 -21.28
CA GLU A 437 -16.51 22.76 -21.18
C GLU A 437 -17.50 22.11 -22.14
N ARG A 438 -17.10 21.93 -23.41
CA ARG A 438 -17.93 21.23 -24.40
C ARG A 438 -18.29 19.81 -23.94
N ARG A 439 -17.31 19.03 -23.45
CA ARG A 439 -17.56 17.69 -22.92
C ARG A 439 -18.38 17.70 -21.63
N GLY A 440 -18.32 18.79 -20.87
CA GLY A 440 -19.11 18.98 -19.66
C GLY A 440 -20.60 19.15 -19.93
N SER A 441 -20.97 19.57 -21.15
CA SER A 441 -22.37 19.71 -21.59
C SER A 441 -22.94 18.42 -22.24
N ASP A 442 -22.11 17.39 -22.46
CA ASP A 442 -22.57 16.14 -23.01
C ASP A 442 -23.40 15.38 -21.96
N ASP A 443 -24.67 15.08 -22.26
CA ASP A 443 -25.58 14.32 -21.41
C ASP A 443 -26.36 13.32 -22.26
N ARG A 444 -26.39 12.05 -21.83
CA ARG A 444 -27.13 10.98 -22.48
C ARG A 444 -28.28 10.46 -21.59
N GLY A 445 -28.45 11.04 -20.41
CA GLY A 445 -29.43 10.59 -19.41
C GLY A 445 -29.10 9.26 -18.74
N LEU A 446 -27.82 8.81 -18.82
CA LEU A 446 -27.34 7.54 -18.25
C LEU A 446 -26.45 7.73 -17.01
N GLY A 447 -26.34 8.96 -16.53
CA GLY A 447 -25.48 9.35 -15.41
C GLY A 447 -24.55 10.51 -15.75
N LEU A 448 -23.71 10.90 -14.80
CA LEU A 448 -22.83 12.05 -14.93
C LEU A 448 -21.69 11.78 -15.92
N ALA A 449 -21.35 12.77 -16.72
CA ALA A 449 -20.14 12.77 -17.52
C ALA A 449 -18.90 12.99 -16.64
N SER A 450 -17.75 12.44 -17.04
CA SER A 450 -16.51 12.55 -16.28
C SER A 450 -15.98 14.01 -16.17
N ALA A 451 -16.13 14.83 -17.21
CA ALA A 451 -15.58 16.18 -17.21
C ALA A 451 -16.17 17.06 -16.09
N PRO A 452 -17.49 17.22 -15.93
CA PRO A 452 -18.07 18.02 -14.85
C PRO A 452 -17.83 17.40 -13.47
N LEU A 453 -17.86 16.06 -13.36
CA LEU A 453 -17.57 15.36 -12.10
C LEU A 453 -16.17 15.72 -11.59
N PHE A 454 -15.13 15.55 -12.42
CA PHE A 454 -13.75 15.85 -12.00
C PHE A 454 -13.47 17.35 -11.86
N ALA A 455 -14.22 18.21 -12.54
CA ALA A 455 -14.15 19.65 -12.31
C ALA A 455 -14.69 20.01 -10.90
N ALA A 456 -15.83 19.45 -10.49
CA ALA A 456 -16.37 19.61 -9.15
C ALA A 456 -15.38 19.04 -8.11
N LEU A 457 -14.88 17.82 -8.33
CA LEU A 457 -13.93 17.19 -7.42
C LEU A 457 -12.64 18.01 -7.27
N SER A 458 -12.11 18.61 -8.34
CA SER A 458 -10.93 19.50 -8.27
C SER A 458 -11.19 20.73 -7.40
N ARG A 459 -12.41 21.32 -7.47
CA ARG A 459 -12.79 22.48 -6.64
C ARG A 459 -12.87 22.11 -5.16
N HIS A 460 -13.57 21.01 -4.83
CA HIS A 460 -13.84 20.60 -3.46
C HIS A 460 -12.65 19.95 -2.75
N THR A 461 -11.73 19.30 -3.49
CA THR A 461 -10.59 18.62 -2.87
C THR A 461 -9.64 19.63 -2.21
N PRO A 462 -9.36 19.53 -0.90
CA PRO A 462 -8.45 20.41 -0.19
C PRO A 462 -7.01 20.38 -0.73
N ASP A 463 -6.28 21.48 -0.51
CA ASP A 463 -4.90 21.63 -1.01
C ASP A 463 -3.92 20.65 -0.39
N ASN A 464 -4.21 20.16 0.83
CA ASN A 464 -3.36 19.18 1.53
C ASN A 464 -3.71 17.72 1.23
N ALA A 465 -4.61 17.45 0.30
CA ALA A 465 -5.14 16.10 0.09
C ALA A 465 -4.08 15.08 -0.38
N VAL A 466 -4.23 13.84 0.06
CA VAL A 466 -3.64 12.65 -0.56
C VAL A 466 -4.76 11.92 -1.29
N ILE A 467 -4.56 11.68 -2.58
CA ILE A 467 -5.59 11.17 -3.48
C ILE A 467 -5.17 9.78 -3.97
N ALA A 468 -5.84 8.75 -3.54
CA ALA A 468 -5.66 7.38 -4.01
C ALA A 468 -6.60 7.10 -5.18
N VAL A 469 -6.04 6.88 -6.36
CA VAL A 469 -6.81 6.67 -7.60
C VAL A 469 -6.71 5.21 -8.02
N ASP A 470 -7.86 4.57 -8.17
CA ASP A 470 -7.96 3.19 -8.65
C ASP A 470 -7.75 3.09 -10.17
N VAL A 471 -7.61 1.87 -10.67
CA VAL A 471 -7.37 1.57 -12.07
C VAL A 471 -8.69 1.39 -12.83
N GLY A 472 -8.77 1.92 -14.05
CA GLY A 472 -9.95 1.83 -14.91
C GLY A 472 -10.22 3.12 -15.70
N ASN A 473 -11.47 3.32 -16.10
CA ASN A 473 -11.90 4.57 -16.77
C ASN A 473 -11.70 5.78 -15.86
N ASN A 474 -11.93 5.64 -14.55
CA ASN A 474 -11.64 6.66 -13.54
C ASN A 474 -10.19 7.17 -13.61
N THR A 475 -9.21 6.30 -13.88
CA THR A 475 -7.80 6.70 -14.07
C THR A 475 -7.64 7.64 -15.26
N TYR A 476 -8.24 7.30 -16.41
CA TYR A 476 -8.15 8.14 -17.62
C TYR A 476 -8.82 9.50 -17.40
N SER A 477 -10.00 9.48 -16.81
CA SER A 477 -10.75 10.71 -16.51
C SER A 477 -10.02 11.57 -15.48
N PHE A 478 -9.47 10.97 -14.43
CA PHE A 478 -8.66 11.68 -13.44
C PHE A 478 -7.43 12.33 -14.10
N GLY A 479 -6.69 11.61 -14.91
CA GLY A 479 -5.50 12.12 -15.60
C GLY A 479 -5.78 13.33 -16.49
N ARG A 480 -6.95 13.35 -17.13
CA ARG A 480 -7.36 14.39 -18.08
C ARG A 480 -8.03 15.59 -17.43
N TYR A 481 -8.95 15.35 -16.49
CA TYR A 481 -9.88 16.37 -16.03
C TYR A 481 -9.60 16.90 -14.64
N PHE A 482 -9.00 16.07 -13.75
CA PHE A 482 -8.66 16.52 -12.41
C PHE A 482 -7.47 17.48 -12.45
N GLU A 483 -7.62 18.65 -11.86
CA GLU A 483 -6.57 19.68 -11.74
C GLU A 483 -5.98 19.61 -10.34
N CYS A 484 -4.72 19.20 -10.27
CA CYS A 484 -3.98 19.09 -8.99
C CYS A 484 -3.52 20.47 -8.54
N LYS A 485 -3.75 20.75 -7.26
CA LYS A 485 -3.27 21.94 -6.56
C LYS A 485 -1.86 21.70 -5.97
N PRO A 486 -1.12 22.76 -5.61
CA PRO A 486 0.11 22.62 -4.85
C PRO A 486 -0.12 21.78 -3.57
N ARG A 487 0.85 20.96 -3.18
CA ARG A 487 0.82 20.10 -1.99
C ARG A 487 -0.10 18.86 -2.05
N GLN A 488 -0.92 18.69 -3.06
CA GLN A 488 -1.64 17.44 -3.26
C GLN A 488 -0.70 16.33 -3.71
N HIS A 489 -0.96 15.09 -3.23
CA HIS A 489 -0.21 13.90 -3.64
C HIS A 489 -1.15 12.86 -4.23
N VAL A 490 -0.76 12.30 -5.37
CA VAL A 490 -1.53 11.24 -6.04
C VAL A 490 -0.83 9.91 -5.86
N LEU A 491 -1.59 8.90 -5.46
CA LEU A 491 -1.18 7.50 -5.33
C LEU A 491 -1.96 6.65 -6.33
N MET A 492 -1.30 5.67 -6.94
CA MET A 492 -1.93 4.77 -7.90
C MET A 492 -1.13 3.48 -8.05
N SER A 493 -1.75 2.44 -8.61
CA SER A 493 -1.10 1.22 -9.10
C SER A 493 -0.57 1.48 -10.51
N GLY A 494 0.62 2.11 -10.60
CA GLY A 494 1.07 2.72 -11.84
C GLY A 494 1.61 1.76 -12.89
N TYR A 495 2.28 0.69 -12.48
CA TYR A 495 2.85 -0.32 -13.38
C TYR A 495 2.10 -1.64 -13.33
N LEU A 496 1.65 -2.10 -12.15
CA LEU A 496 0.86 -3.32 -12.07
C LEU A 496 -0.51 -3.13 -12.70
N GLY A 497 -1.13 -1.96 -12.49
CA GLY A 497 -2.44 -1.68 -13.03
C GLY A 497 -3.55 -2.50 -12.38
N SER A 498 -3.44 -2.79 -11.07
CA SER A 498 -4.42 -3.58 -10.35
C SER A 498 -5.63 -2.76 -9.97
N ILE A 499 -6.81 -3.15 -10.44
CA ILE A 499 -8.08 -2.67 -9.87
C ILE A 499 -8.21 -3.12 -8.42
N GLY A 500 -8.92 -2.36 -7.61
CA GLY A 500 -9.05 -2.61 -6.17
C GLY A 500 -7.94 -1.94 -5.32
N PHE A 501 -6.96 -1.29 -5.94
CA PHE A 501 -5.90 -0.56 -5.23
C PHE A 501 -6.45 0.64 -4.45
N GLY A 502 -7.43 1.38 -4.99
CA GLY A 502 -7.76 2.74 -4.56
C GLY A 502 -8.16 2.87 -3.09
N PHE A 503 -9.13 2.08 -2.61
CA PHE A 503 -9.61 2.19 -1.24
C PHE A 503 -8.59 1.68 -0.20
N PRO A 504 -7.97 0.49 -0.36
CA PRO A 504 -6.88 0.06 0.52
C PRO A 504 -5.70 1.04 0.54
N ALA A 505 -5.36 1.65 -0.59
CA ALA A 505 -4.31 2.67 -0.65
C ALA A 505 -4.67 3.94 0.14
N ALA A 506 -5.95 4.32 0.15
CA ALA A 506 -6.43 5.42 0.98
C ALA A 506 -6.30 5.09 2.48
N MET A 507 -6.54 3.84 2.89
CA MET A 507 -6.28 3.39 4.27
C MET A 507 -4.79 3.51 4.63
N GLY A 508 -3.90 3.09 3.72
CA GLY A 508 -2.45 3.26 3.89
C GLY A 508 -2.02 4.72 3.94
N ALA A 509 -2.64 5.58 3.14
CA ALA A 509 -2.39 7.02 3.14
C ALA A 509 -2.86 7.69 4.45
N TRP A 510 -4.02 7.28 4.97
CA TRP A 510 -4.52 7.74 6.27
C TRP A 510 -3.55 7.41 7.40
N ALA A 511 -3.05 6.19 7.43
CA ALA A 511 -2.06 5.78 8.43
C ALA A 511 -0.73 6.55 8.30
N ALA A 512 -0.35 6.91 7.07
CA ALA A 512 0.91 7.59 6.77
C ALA A 512 0.88 9.11 7.04
N ALA A 513 -0.29 9.73 6.94
CA ALA A 513 -0.48 11.19 7.00
C ALA A 513 -1.86 11.54 7.60
N PRO A 514 -2.11 11.22 8.88
CA PRO A 514 -3.42 11.39 9.52
C PRO A 514 -3.87 12.87 9.60
N GLU A 515 -2.94 13.80 9.48
CA GLU A 515 -3.21 15.24 9.47
C GLU A 515 -3.69 15.77 8.11
N ARG A 516 -3.72 14.92 7.08
CA ARG A 516 -4.08 15.29 5.72
C ARG A 516 -5.49 14.80 5.37
N THR A 517 -6.13 15.50 4.45
CA THR A 517 -7.37 14.97 3.85
C THR A 517 -7.06 13.79 2.94
N ILE A 518 -7.76 12.68 3.13
CA ILE A 518 -7.60 11.48 2.32
C ILE A 518 -8.80 11.31 1.40
N LEU A 519 -8.52 11.24 0.10
CA LEU A 519 -9.52 11.02 -0.95
C LEU A 519 -9.23 9.71 -1.69
N ALA A 520 -10.21 8.81 -1.73
CA ALA A 520 -10.20 7.65 -2.62
C ALA A 520 -11.08 7.94 -3.84
N VAL A 521 -10.58 7.68 -5.05
CA VAL A 521 -11.34 7.76 -6.31
C VAL A 521 -11.31 6.41 -6.98
N THR A 522 -12.43 5.69 -6.99
CA THR A 522 -12.47 4.32 -7.49
C THR A 522 -13.58 4.14 -8.53
N GLY A 523 -13.47 3.09 -9.34
CA GLY A 523 -14.58 2.54 -10.09
C GLY A 523 -15.29 1.46 -9.26
N ASP A 524 -16.54 1.17 -9.62
CA ASP A 524 -17.38 0.15 -8.99
C ASP A 524 -16.77 -1.27 -9.06
N GLY A 525 -16.19 -1.64 -10.19
CA GLY A 525 -15.50 -2.93 -10.33
C GLY A 525 -14.26 -3.08 -9.47
N GLY A 526 -13.53 -1.98 -9.24
CA GLY A 526 -12.36 -1.98 -8.35
C GLY A 526 -12.74 -2.01 -6.88
N PHE A 527 -13.64 -1.13 -6.45
CA PHE A 527 -14.11 -1.10 -5.07
C PHE A 527 -14.78 -2.43 -4.66
N GLY A 528 -15.50 -3.05 -5.59
CA GLY A 528 -16.16 -4.34 -5.35
C GLY A 528 -15.22 -5.45 -4.89
N GLN A 529 -13.90 -5.39 -5.21
CA GLN A 529 -12.92 -6.39 -4.77
C GLN A 529 -12.60 -6.30 -3.28
N TYR A 530 -12.66 -5.10 -2.69
CA TYR A 530 -12.31 -4.84 -1.30
C TYR A 530 -13.40 -4.05 -0.56
N LEU A 531 -14.65 -4.17 -0.99
CA LEU A 531 -15.76 -3.40 -0.42
C LEU A 531 -15.95 -3.62 1.09
N ALA A 532 -15.57 -4.81 1.60
CA ALA A 532 -15.64 -5.12 3.03
C ALA A 532 -14.71 -4.24 3.89
N GLU A 533 -13.67 -3.64 3.29
CA GLU A 533 -12.72 -2.78 4.02
C GLU A 533 -13.35 -1.44 4.49
N ILE A 534 -14.55 -1.09 4.00
CA ILE A 534 -15.27 0.05 4.58
C ILE A 534 -15.55 -0.18 6.07
N THR A 535 -15.80 -1.44 6.49
CA THR A 535 -15.96 -1.78 7.91
C THR A 535 -14.65 -1.66 8.69
N THR A 536 -13.50 -1.85 8.05
CA THR A 536 -12.19 -1.56 8.63
C THR A 536 -12.03 -0.05 8.84
N ALA A 537 -12.36 0.75 7.82
CA ALA A 537 -12.30 2.21 7.94
C ALA A 537 -13.21 2.74 9.05
N VAL A 538 -14.42 2.19 9.21
CA VAL A 538 -15.33 2.51 10.31
C VAL A 538 -14.75 2.12 11.67
N LYS A 539 -14.18 0.91 11.79
CA LYS A 539 -13.59 0.41 13.04
C LYS A 539 -12.48 1.32 13.58
N TYR A 540 -11.67 1.88 12.69
CA TYR A 540 -10.53 2.73 13.03
C TYR A 540 -10.83 4.23 12.85
N GLU A 541 -12.10 4.60 12.63
CA GLU A 541 -12.55 5.99 12.46
C GLU A 541 -11.71 6.74 11.41
N MET A 542 -11.41 6.07 10.28
CA MET A 542 -10.56 6.63 9.24
C MET A 542 -11.27 7.74 8.48
N ASN A 543 -10.81 8.97 8.59
CA ASN A 543 -11.31 10.10 7.80
C ASN A 543 -10.92 9.95 6.32
N ILE A 544 -11.68 9.14 5.58
CA ILE A 544 -11.50 8.89 4.15
C ILE A 544 -12.76 9.33 3.41
N THR A 545 -12.63 10.33 2.55
CA THR A 545 -13.67 10.64 1.57
C THR A 545 -13.49 9.72 0.37
N HIS A 546 -14.49 8.90 0.06
CA HIS A 546 -14.47 7.97 -1.06
C HIS A 546 -15.47 8.39 -2.13
N VAL A 547 -14.99 8.75 -3.30
CA VAL A 547 -15.82 9.04 -4.49
C VAL A 547 -15.77 7.84 -5.41
N LEU A 548 -16.90 7.16 -5.54
CA LEU A 548 -17.09 5.95 -6.32
C LEU A 548 -17.80 6.28 -7.64
N LEU A 549 -17.13 6.03 -8.76
CA LEU A 549 -17.69 6.15 -10.10
C LEU A 549 -18.40 4.85 -10.46
N ASN A 550 -19.72 4.86 -10.39
CA ASN A 550 -20.58 3.70 -10.58
C ASN A 550 -21.25 3.73 -11.96
N ASN A 551 -20.77 2.88 -12.86
CA ASN A 551 -21.36 2.74 -14.21
C ASN A 551 -21.85 1.31 -14.51
N SER A 552 -21.84 0.43 -13.52
CA SER A 552 -22.27 -0.97 -13.59
C SER A 552 -21.57 -1.80 -14.67
N GLN A 553 -20.33 -1.43 -15.01
CA GLN A 553 -19.54 -2.23 -15.94
C GLN A 553 -18.03 -2.00 -15.84
N LEU A 554 -17.25 -2.97 -16.32
CA LEU A 554 -15.82 -2.81 -16.59
C LEU A 554 -15.62 -1.96 -17.86
N GLY A 555 -16.00 -0.66 -17.78
CA GLY A 555 -16.14 0.23 -18.93
C GLY A 555 -14.89 0.37 -19.78
N LYS A 556 -13.68 0.26 -19.17
CA LYS A 556 -12.41 0.25 -19.89
C LYS A 556 -12.31 -0.95 -20.84
N ILE A 557 -12.72 -2.12 -20.37
CA ILE A 557 -12.66 -3.38 -21.15
C ILE A 557 -13.73 -3.37 -22.24
N SER A 558 -14.95 -2.95 -21.95
CA SER A 558 -16.01 -2.79 -22.96
C SER A 558 -15.56 -1.89 -24.12
N LYS A 559 -14.86 -0.79 -23.78
CA LYS A 559 -14.33 0.14 -24.79
C LYS A 559 -13.23 -0.50 -25.64
N GLU A 560 -12.35 -1.30 -25.04
CA GLU A 560 -11.31 -2.01 -25.77
C GLU A 560 -11.87 -3.13 -26.65
N GLN A 561 -12.90 -3.84 -26.20
CA GLN A 561 -13.60 -4.83 -27.03
C GLN A 561 -14.21 -4.16 -28.27
N ARG A 562 -14.93 -3.04 -28.10
CA ARG A 562 -15.46 -2.28 -29.25
C ARG A 562 -14.36 -1.77 -30.19
N ALA A 563 -13.25 -1.24 -29.63
CA ALA A 563 -12.15 -0.73 -30.44
C ALA A 563 -11.39 -1.83 -31.21
N GLY A 564 -11.40 -3.06 -30.70
CA GLY A 564 -10.86 -4.24 -31.35
C GLY A 564 -11.86 -4.97 -32.25
N GLU A 565 -13.04 -4.38 -32.48
CA GLU A 565 -14.14 -4.96 -33.28
C GLU A 565 -14.64 -6.30 -32.72
N TRP A 566 -14.53 -6.51 -31.39
CA TRP A 566 -15.08 -7.66 -30.68
C TRP A 566 -16.45 -7.32 -30.05
N ASP A 567 -17.30 -8.32 -29.91
CA ASP A 567 -18.51 -8.19 -29.15
C ASP A 567 -18.21 -7.85 -27.68
N VAL A 568 -19.01 -6.94 -27.11
CA VAL A 568 -18.89 -6.62 -25.68
C VAL A 568 -19.45 -7.79 -24.88
N TRP A 569 -18.58 -8.43 -24.07
CA TRP A 569 -18.93 -9.63 -23.34
C TRP A 569 -18.32 -9.68 -21.94
N GLN A 570 -19.14 -10.11 -20.95
CA GLN A 570 -18.74 -10.31 -19.53
C GLN A 570 -18.15 -9.06 -18.84
N THR A 571 -18.60 -7.88 -19.22
CA THR A 571 -18.15 -6.61 -18.64
C THR A 571 -19.21 -5.92 -17.78
N SER A 572 -20.47 -6.38 -17.82
CA SER A 572 -21.53 -5.86 -16.96
C SER A 572 -21.36 -6.29 -15.51
N LEU A 573 -21.69 -5.40 -14.59
CA LEU A 573 -21.67 -5.64 -13.16
C LEU A 573 -23.09 -5.46 -12.59
N HIS A 574 -23.45 -6.29 -11.60
CA HIS A 574 -24.64 -6.09 -10.79
C HIS A 574 -24.20 -5.52 -9.44
N ASN A 575 -24.42 -4.23 -9.26
CA ASN A 575 -23.96 -3.49 -8.09
C ASN A 575 -25.07 -3.34 -7.05
N PRO A 576 -24.74 -3.32 -5.75
CA PRO A 576 -25.66 -2.83 -4.72
C PRO A 576 -25.82 -1.31 -4.83
N ASP A 577 -26.74 -0.72 -4.08
CA ASP A 577 -26.69 0.69 -3.73
C ASP A 577 -25.51 0.89 -2.77
N PHE A 578 -24.39 1.42 -3.27
CA PHE A 578 -23.17 1.58 -2.46
C PHE A 578 -23.30 2.63 -1.37
N ALA A 579 -24.16 3.65 -1.55
CA ALA A 579 -24.42 4.62 -0.50
C ALA A 579 -25.19 3.98 0.67
N ALA A 580 -26.23 3.20 0.38
CA ALA A 580 -26.95 2.44 1.38
C ALA A 580 -26.06 1.38 2.04
N TYR A 581 -25.19 0.72 1.28
CA TYR A 581 -24.20 -0.22 1.82
C TYR A 581 -23.24 0.46 2.81
N ALA A 582 -22.73 1.63 2.47
CA ALA A 582 -21.86 2.40 3.37
C ALA A 582 -22.55 2.76 4.68
N GLN A 583 -23.81 3.20 4.61
CA GLN A 583 -24.63 3.51 5.78
C GLN A 583 -24.87 2.28 6.67
N LEU A 584 -25.17 1.13 6.07
CA LEU A 584 -25.32 -0.15 6.79
C LEU A 584 -24.01 -0.57 7.51
N CYS A 585 -22.86 -0.21 6.96
CA CYS A 585 -21.57 -0.45 7.58
C CYS A 585 -21.20 0.57 8.67
N GLY A 586 -21.98 1.62 8.86
CA GLY A 586 -21.72 2.69 9.83
C GLY A 586 -20.90 3.87 9.28
N ALA A 587 -20.72 3.97 7.97
CA ALA A 587 -20.10 5.10 7.29
C ALA A 587 -21.16 6.11 6.81
N HIS A 588 -20.73 7.33 6.44
CA HIS A 588 -21.61 8.22 5.68
C HIS A 588 -21.76 7.71 4.24
N GLY A 589 -22.96 7.75 3.70
CA GLY A 589 -23.27 7.36 2.31
C GLY A 589 -24.18 8.35 1.63
N ALA A 590 -23.78 8.85 0.46
CA ALA A 590 -24.59 9.71 -0.40
C ALA A 590 -24.61 9.15 -1.82
N ARG A 591 -25.78 9.11 -2.47
CA ARG A 591 -25.93 8.71 -3.88
C ARG A 591 -26.22 9.93 -4.72
N VAL A 592 -25.48 10.08 -5.81
CA VAL A 592 -25.57 11.19 -6.76
C VAL A 592 -25.92 10.64 -8.14
N THR A 593 -27.03 11.11 -8.70
CA THR A 593 -27.52 10.72 -10.03
C THR A 593 -27.58 11.89 -11.00
N ARG A 594 -27.52 13.13 -10.49
CA ARG A 594 -27.59 14.37 -11.26
C ARG A 594 -26.50 15.32 -10.81
N ILE A 595 -26.03 16.14 -11.72
CA ILE A 595 -24.89 17.05 -11.48
C ILE A 595 -25.18 18.09 -10.36
N GLU A 596 -26.43 18.51 -10.23
CA GLU A 596 -26.86 19.50 -9.23
C GLU A 596 -26.74 18.98 -7.79
N GLU A 597 -26.71 17.67 -7.60
CA GLU A 597 -26.57 17.02 -6.28
C GLU A 597 -25.11 16.88 -5.85
N LEU A 598 -24.16 17.02 -6.78
CA LEU A 598 -22.76 16.63 -6.58
C LEU A 598 -22.02 17.55 -5.61
N ASP A 599 -22.17 18.86 -5.73
CA ASP A 599 -21.44 19.84 -4.90
C ASP A 599 -21.85 19.71 -3.41
N ASP A 600 -23.15 19.52 -3.13
CA ASP A 600 -23.65 19.31 -1.76
C ASP A 600 -23.17 17.98 -1.19
N ALA A 601 -23.22 16.89 -1.98
CA ALA A 601 -22.74 15.57 -1.55
C ALA A 601 -21.24 15.57 -1.24
N LEU A 602 -20.42 16.22 -2.08
CA LEU A 602 -18.99 16.35 -1.84
C LEU A 602 -18.70 17.20 -0.59
N THR A 603 -19.40 18.31 -0.43
CA THR A 603 -19.26 19.17 0.76
C THR A 603 -19.57 18.40 2.05
N ALA A 604 -20.67 17.65 2.07
CA ALA A 604 -21.05 16.83 3.23
C ALA A 604 -20.00 15.72 3.50
N ALA A 605 -19.54 15.04 2.45
CA ALA A 605 -18.57 13.96 2.59
C ALA A 605 -17.20 14.45 3.10
N PHE A 606 -16.70 15.59 2.63
CA PHE A 606 -15.44 16.16 3.12
C PHE A 606 -15.55 16.75 4.54
N ALA A 607 -16.76 17.11 4.97
CA ALA A 607 -17.01 17.63 6.32
C ALA A 607 -17.30 16.51 7.36
N TYR A 608 -17.54 15.29 6.91
CA TYR A 608 -17.89 14.18 7.79
C TYR A 608 -16.65 13.68 8.55
N ASP A 609 -16.77 13.52 9.88
CA ASP A 609 -15.71 12.98 10.74
C ASP A 609 -15.80 11.45 10.76
N GLY A 610 -15.11 10.81 9.84
CA GLY A 610 -15.11 9.37 9.61
C GLY A 610 -15.14 9.01 8.12
N PRO A 611 -15.29 7.72 7.78
CA PRO A 611 -15.35 7.29 6.37
C PRO A 611 -16.68 7.71 5.73
N ALA A 612 -16.57 8.37 4.56
CA ALA A 612 -17.70 8.86 3.77
C ALA A 612 -17.61 8.35 2.33
N LEU A 613 -18.70 7.80 1.79
CA LEU A 613 -18.77 7.31 0.42
C LEU A 613 -19.81 8.10 -0.37
N VAL A 614 -19.38 8.65 -1.50
CA VAL A 614 -20.25 9.29 -2.51
C VAL A 614 -20.35 8.37 -3.71
N ASP A 615 -21.49 7.68 -3.87
CA ASP A 615 -21.81 6.80 -5.01
C ASP A 615 -22.34 7.65 -6.18
N VAL A 616 -21.47 7.95 -7.13
CA VAL A 616 -21.81 8.78 -8.30
C VAL A 616 -22.15 7.88 -9.48
N VAL A 617 -23.40 7.89 -9.91
CA VAL A 617 -23.82 7.20 -11.12
C VAL A 617 -23.24 7.92 -12.33
N THR A 618 -22.42 7.21 -13.12
CA THR A 618 -21.69 7.80 -14.26
C THR A 618 -22.04 7.13 -15.57
N ASP A 619 -22.05 7.91 -16.66
CA ASP A 619 -22.20 7.37 -18.01
C ASP A 619 -20.88 6.67 -18.43
N PRO A 620 -20.91 5.37 -18.80
CA PRO A 620 -19.72 4.61 -19.16
C PRO A 620 -19.00 5.09 -20.43
N ASP A 621 -19.66 5.86 -21.29
CA ASP A 621 -19.11 6.33 -22.56
C ASP A 621 -18.66 7.81 -22.50
N LEU A 622 -19.18 8.61 -21.56
CA LEU A 622 -18.80 10.02 -21.36
C LEU A 622 -17.59 10.16 -20.39
N ILE A 623 -16.42 9.64 -20.80
CA ILE A 623 -15.18 9.57 -20.02
C ILE A 623 -14.10 10.52 -20.55
#